data_73ab3b30eff6685f42d46477b1b3734f
#
_entry.id   73ab3b30eff6685f42d46477b1b3734f
#
_cell.length_a   1.000
_cell.length_b   1.000
_cell.length_c   1.000
_cell.angle_alpha   90.00
_cell.angle_beta   90.00
_cell.angle_gamma   90.00
#
_symmetry.space_group_name_H-M   'P 1'
#
loop_
_entity.id
_entity.type
_entity.pdbx_description
1 polymer ?
#
loop_
_entity_poly.entity_id
_entity_poly.type
_entity_poly.pdbx_seq_one_letter_code
_entity_poly.pdbx_strand_id
1 'polypeptide(L)'
;MARYTGPTCKLARREGADLGLKAPASALDSKCKLEQKPGQHGATMTRKGKLSDYATQLRAKQKVKRIYGLLERQFRISDKKASTKKANTGDTLLQILATRRDTAVYSRGLATTRTAARKLVSHRRLTVTGAPSQQAA
;
A
#
# COMPACT_ATOMS: atom_id res chain seq x y z
N MET A 1 -16.73 0.98 -2.29
CA MET A 1 -15.52 0.18 -2.59
C MET A 1 -14.91 -0.29 -1.28
N ALA A 2 -14.69 -1.60 -1.12
CA ALA A 2 -14.08 -2.16 0.10
C ALA A 2 -12.63 -1.68 0.25
N ARG A 3 -12.22 -1.33 1.47
CA ARG A 3 -10.87 -0.87 1.80
C ARG A 3 -10.48 -1.35 3.20
N TYR A 4 -9.18 -1.35 3.48
CA TYR A 4 -8.71 -1.57 4.84
C TYR A 4 -8.99 -0.34 5.70
N THR A 5 -9.70 -0.51 6.81
CA THR A 5 -10.07 0.54 7.77
C THR A 5 -9.40 0.36 9.14
N GLY A 6 -8.63 -0.69 9.31
CA GLY A 6 -7.94 -0.99 10.56
C GLY A 6 -6.70 -0.11 10.81
N PRO A 7 -5.99 -0.33 11.92
CA PRO A 7 -4.86 0.49 12.34
C PRO A 7 -3.66 0.36 11.39
N THR A 8 -3.21 1.47 10.83
CA THR A 8 -2.08 1.52 9.88
C THR A 8 -0.74 1.19 10.52
N CYS A 9 -0.51 1.58 11.78
CA CYS A 9 0.71 1.23 12.51
C CYS A 9 0.88 -0.29 12.67
N LYS A 10 -0.22 -1.04 12.79
CA LYS A 10 -0.16 -2.51 12.83
C LYS A 10 0.42 -3.09 11.54
N LEU A 11 0.08 -2.49 10.39
CA LEU A 11 0.62 -2.91 9.09
C LEU A 11 2.11 -2.57 8.96
N ALA A 12 2.51 -1.35 9.31
CA ALA A 12 3.90 -0.92 9.29
C ALA A 12 4.78 -1.79 10.21
N ARG A 13 4.34 -2.02 11.45
CA ARG A 13 5.04 -2.91 12.39
C ARG A 13 5.16 -4.35 11.88
N ARG A 14 4.15 -4.86 11.18
CA ARG A 14 4.21 -6.22 10.62
C ARG A 14 5.26 -6.36 9.53
N GLU A 15 5.48 -5.32 8.73
CA GLU A 15 6.50 -5.32 7.67
C GLU A 15 7.86 -4.80 8.16
N GLY A 16 7.92 -4.21 9.36
CA GLY A 16 9.15 -3.61 9.91
C GLY A 16 9.69 -2.46 9.06
N ALA A 17 8.82 -1.76 8.35
CA ALA A 17 9.20 -0.68 7.45
C ALA A 17 8.10 0.39 7.39
N ASP A 18 8.51 1.61 7.05
CA ASP A 18 7.56 2.65 6.70
C ASP A 18 6.89 2.32 5.36
N LEU A 19 5.58 2.35 5.34
CA LEU A 19 4.75 2.10 4.16
C LEU A 19 4.16 3.39 3.56
N GLY A 20 4.53 4.56 4.09
CA GLY A 20 3.97 5.84 3.66
C GLY A 20 2.45 5.95 3.85
N LEU A 21 1.90 5.28 4.87
CA LEU A 21 0.45 5.25 5.12
C LEU A 21 -0.04 6.44 5.96
N LYS A 22 0.86 7.17 6.61
CA LYS A 22 0.56 8.36 7.40
C LYS A 22 1.08 9.61 6.71
N ALA A 23 0.50 10.76 7.07
CA ALA A 23 0.98 12.05 6.59
C ALA A 23 2.42 12.32 7.08
N PRO A 24 3.26 12.97 6.25
CA PRO A 24 4.68 13.24 6.58
C PRO A 24 4.87 14.05 7.87
N ALA A 25 3.90 14.92 8.20
CA ALA A 25 3.91 15.71 9.45
C ALA A 25 3.84 14.87 10.74
N SER A 26 3.62 13.57 10.64
CA SER A 26 3.48 12.66 11.76
C SER A 26 4.64 11.66 11.73
N ALA A 27 5.72 11.96 12.46
CA ALA A 27 6.86 11.03 12.54
C ALA A 27 6.39 9.62 12.96
N LEU A 28 6.74 8.64 12.16
CA LEU A 28 6.29 7.24 12.35
C LEU A 28 6.95 6.60 13.56
N ASP A 29 8.22 6.92 13.80
CA ASP A 29 9.02 6.30 14.86
C ASP A 29 8.45 6.60 16.25
N SER A 30 8.00 7.83 16.49
CA SER A 30 7.40 8.21 17.77
C SER A 30 6.05 7.57 18.03
N LYS A 31 5.24 7.34 16.96
CA LYS A 31 3.85 6.89 17.10
C LYS A 31 3.63 5.39 16.85
N CYS A 32 4.45 4.78 16.00
CA CYS A 32 4.20 3.42 15.54
C CYS A 32 5.10 2.35 16.16
N LYS A 33 6.22 2.70 16.81
CA LYS A 33 7.18 1.76 17.40
C LYS A 33 7.51 0.60 16.44
N LEU A 34 8.13 0.91 15.29
CA LEU A 34 8.34 -0.03 14.17
C LEU A 34 9.14 -1.29 14.55
N GLU A 35 9.98 -1.20 15.56
CA GLU A 35 10.80 -2.30 16.05
C GLU A 35 10.00 -3.42 16.70
N GLN A 36 8.83 -3.08 17.25
CA GLN A 36 7.98 -4.03 17.95
C GLN A 36 7.01 -4.72 16.96
N LYS A 37 6.96 -6.05 16.99
CA LYS A 37 5.97 -6.80 16.23
C LYS A 37 4.54 -6.44 16.68
N PRO A 38 3.54 -6.48 15.80
CA PRO A 38 2.16 -6.25 16.21
C PRO A 38 1.62 -7.43 17.01
N GLY A 39 0.71 -7.13 17.94
CA GLY A 39 0.02 -8.12 18.78
C GLY A 39 0.36 -7.98 20.25
N GLN A 40 -0.35 -8.73 21.08
CA GLN A 40 -0.20 -8.70 22.55
C GLN A 40 1.22 -9.06 23.01
N HIS A 41 1.82 -10.05 22.35
CA HIS A 41 3.19 -10.51 22.65
C HIS A 41 4.28 -9.84 21.78
N GLY A 42 3.94 -8.81 21.01
CA GLY A 42 4.87 -8.17 20.08
C GLY A 42 6.09 -7.54 20.77
N ALA A 43 5.90 -7.02 21.97
CA ALA A 43 6.97 -6.39 22.76
C ALA A 43 7.96 -7.43 23.37
N THR A 44 7.47 -8.62 23.70
CA THR A 44 8.27 -9.69 24.33
C THR A 44 8.93 -10.63 23.32
N MET A 45 8.51 -10.60 22.06
CA MET A 45 9.08 -11.43 20.99
C MET A 45 10.41 -10.88 20.48
N THR A 46 11.47 -11.07 21.23
CA THR A 46 12.85 -10.68 20.86
C THR A 46 13.49 -11.62 19.84
N ARG A 47 13.12 -12.89 19.81
CA ARG A 47 13.68 -13.86 18.86
C ARG A 47 13.08 -13.68 17.45
N LYS A 48 13.88 -13.18 16.53
CA LYS A 48 13.60 -13.24 15.08
C LYS A 48 14.14 -14.59 14.57
N GLY A 49 13.30 -15.60 14.47
CA GLY A 49 13.66 -16.84 13.76
C GLY A 49 14.04 -16.56 12.30
N LYS A 50 14.89 -17.40 11.71
CA LYS A 50 15.23 -17.35 10.28
C LYS A 50 13.94 -17.48 9.46
N LEU A 51 13.71 -16.54 8.56
CA LEU A 51 12.55 -16.59 7.65
C LEU A 51 12.80 -17.61 6.55
N SER A 52 11.82 -18.43 6.24
CA SER A 52 11.85 -19.30 5.04
C SER A 52 11.74 -18.44 3.77
N ASP A 53 12.19 -18.96 2.63
CA ASP A 53 12.11 -18.27 1.34
C ASP A 53 10.65 -17.91 0.98
N TYR A 54 9.72 -18.83 1.23
CA TYR A 54 8.31 -18.55 1.09
C TYR A 54 7.83 -17.38 1.96
N ALA A 55 8.26 -17.32 3.21
CA ALA A 55 7.89 -16.22 4.10
C ALA A 55 8.45 -14.88 3.60
N THR A 56 9.67 -14.88 3.05
CA THR A 56 10.29 -13.68 2.48
C THR A 56 9.50 -13.18 1.27
N GLN A 57 9.18 -14.05 0.32
CA GLN A 57 8.37 -13.73 -0.86
C GLN A 57 6.97 -13.24 -0.47
N LEU A 58 6.33 -13.91 0.50
CA LEU A 58 5.03 -13.48 1.00
C LEU A 58 5.08 -12.09 1.62
N ARG A 59 6.13 -11.76 2.39
CA ARG A 59 6.30 -10.42 2.97
C ARG A 59 6.52 -9.36 1.90
N ALA A 60 7.34 -9.63 0.89
CA ALA A 60 7.55 -8.73 -0.25
C ALA A 60 6.21 -8.40 -0.95
N LYS A 61 5.43 -9.41 -1.31
CA LYS A 61 4.08 -9.27 -1.87
C LYS A 61 3.17 -8.43 -0.98
N GLN A 62 3.10 -8.74 0.32
CA GLN A 62 2.24 -8.04 1.25
C GLN A 62 2.67 -6.59 1.46
N LYS A 63 3.98 -6.30 1.46
CA LYS A 63 4.52 -4.95 1.54
C LYS A 63 4.02 -4.09 0.38
N VAL A 64 4.20 -4.54 -0.85
CA VAL A 64 3.71 -3.83 -2.06
C VAL A 64 2.20 -3.61 -1.98
N LYS A 65 1.42 -4.66 -1.71
CA LYS A 65 -0.04 -4.56 -1.58
C LYS A 65 -0.47 -3.50 -0.56
N ARG A 66 0.22 -3.41 0.58
CA ARG A 66 -0.08 -2.46 1.66
C ARG A 66 0.30 -1.03 1.33
N ILE A 67 1.44 -0.82 0.67
CA ILE A 67 1.88 0.50 0.19
C ILE A 67 0.80 1.13 -0.71
N TYR A 68 0.26 0.35 -1.66
CA TYR A 68 -0.79 0.82 -2.58
C TYR A 68 -2.21 0.71 -1.99
N GLY A 69 -2.38 0.14 -0.80
CA GLY A 69 -3.67 0.00 -0.14
C GLY A 69 -4.67 -0.88 -0.90
N LEU A 70 -4.19 -1.92 -1.57
CA LEU A 70 -5.00 -2.83 -2.37
C LEU A 70 -5.53 -4.01 -1.56
N LEU A 71 -6.70 -4.52 -1.96
CA LEU A 71 -7.19 -5.81 -1.50
C LEU A 71 -6.64 -6.94 -2.38
N GLU A 72 -6.63 -8.16 -1.84
CA GLU A 72 -6.01 -9.32 -2.49
C GLU A 72 -6.57 -9.58 -3.89
N ARG A 73 -7.89 -9.50 -4.06
CA ARG A 73 -8.53 -9.73 -5.36
C ARG A 73 -8.04 -8.75 -6.43
N GLN A 74 -7.98 -7.46 -6.11
CA GLN A 74 -7.50 -6.44 -7.04
C GLN A 74 -6.01 -6.61 -7.36
N PHE A 75 -5.23 -6.96 -6.35
CA PHE A 75 -3.81 -7.23 -6.54
C PHE A 75 -3.59 -8.39 -7.51
N ARG A 76 -4.30 -9.52 -7.33
CA ARG A 76 -4.24 -10.67 -8.24
C ARG A 76 -4.66 -10.35 -9.67
N ILE A 77 -5.68 -9.49 -9.86
CA ILE A 77 -6.08 -9.04 -11.20
C ILE A 77 -4.96 -8.23 -11.86
N SER A 78 -4.30 -7.35 -11.10
CA SER A 78 -3.17 -6.56 -11.61
C SER A 78 -1.97 -7.44 -11.94
N ASP A 79 -1.70 -8.44 -11.13
CA ASP A 79 -0.63 -9.41 -11.31
C ASP A 79 -0.85 -10.24 -12.59
N LYS A 80 -2.07 -10.77 -12.78
CA LYS A 80 -2.45 -11.45 -14.04
C LYS A 80 -2.25 -10.55 -15.26
N LYS A 81 -2.67 -9.29 -15.19
CA LYS A 81 -2.46 -8.33 -16.29
C LYS A 81 -0.97 -8.06 -16.54
N ALA A 82 -0.16 -8.06 -15.50
CA ALA A 82 1.29 -7.89 -15.64
C ALA A 82 1.94 -9.11 -16.30
N SER A 83 1.55 -10.32 -15.92
CA SER A 83 2.11 -11.57 -16.45
C SER A 83 1.75 -11.84 -17.92
N THR A 84 0.67 -11.24 -18.46
CA THR A 84 0.32 -11.37 -19.88
C THR A 84 1.16 -10.49 -20.79
N LYS A 85 1.89 -9.51 -20.27
CA LYS A 85 2.74 -8.62 -21.07
C LYS A 85 4.11 -9.24 -21.30
N LYS A 86 4.65 -9.07 -22.52
CA LYS A 86 6.00 -9.52 -22.91
C LYS A 86 7.07 -8.58 -22.33
N ALA A 87 7.15 -8.45 -20.99
CA ALA A 87 8.13 -7.62 -20.31
C ALA A 87 8.38 -8.19 -18.90
N ASN A 88 9.33 -7.64 -18.17
CA ASN A 88 9.55 -8.01 -16.78
C ASN A 88 8.26 -7.82 -15.96
N THR A 89 7.74 -8.92 -15.45
CA THR A 89 6.45 -8.95 -14.71
C THR A 89 6.46 -8.02 -13.51
N GLY A 90 7.58 -7.95 -12.79
CA GLY A 90 7.73 -7.08 -11.62
C GLY A 90 7.61 -5.60 -11.95
N ASP A 91 8.35 -5.15 -12.95
CA ASP A 91 8.34 -3.74 -13.40
C ASP A 91 6.96 -3.37 -13.98
N THR A 92 6.40 -4.27 -14.78
CA THR A 92 5.06 -4.09 -15.34
C THR A 92 3.99 -3.99 -14.26
N LEU A 93 4.07 -4.80 -13.22
CA LEU A 93 3.16 -4.73 -12.08
C LEU A 93 3.29 -3.39 -11.36
N LEU A 94 4.51 -2.94 -11.09
CA LEU A 94 4.74 -1.64 -10.45
C LEU A 94 4.22 -0.48 -11.32
N GLN A 95 4.40 -0.52 -12.64
CA GLN A 95 3.83 0.46 -13.57
C GLN A 95 2.30 0.49 -13.49
N ILE A 96 1.65 -0.69 -13.54
CA ILE A 96 0.19 -0.78 -13.42
C ILE A 96 -0.29 -0.19 -12.08
N LEU A 97 0.44 -0.42 -11.00
CA LEU A 97 0.10 0.12 -9.68
C LEU A 97 0.38 1.62 -9.56
N ALA A 98 1.42 2.12 -10.20
CA ALA A 98 1.78 3.54 -10.21
C ALA A 98 0.83 4.38 -11.06
N THR A 99 0.34 3.85 -12.18
CA THR A 99 -0.60 4.55 -13.08
C THR A 99 -2.03 4.62 -12.55
N ARG A 100 -2.33 3.99 -11.42
CA ARG A 100 -3.65 4.13 -10.78
C ARG A 100 -3.94 5.60 -10.44
N ARG A 101 -5.15 6.05 -10.67
CA ARG A 101 -5.56 7.45 -10.43
C ARG A 101 -5.30 7.91 -8.99
N ASP A 102 -5.57 7.08 -8.00
CA ASP A 102 -5.31 7.38 -6.59
C ASP A 102 -3.81 7.57 -6.32
N THR A 103 -2.98 6.75 -6.92
CA THR A 103 -1.52 6.86 -6.80
C THR A 103 -1.00 8.09 -7.54
N ALA A 104 -1.50 8.36 -8.76
CA ALA A 104 -1.12 9.53 -9.54
C ALA A 104 -1.47 10.85 -8.82
N VAL A 105 -2.64 10.92 -8.17
CA VAL A 105 -3.05 12.07 -7.36
C VAL A 105 -2.14 12.26 -6.14
N TYR A 106 -1.75 11.17 -5.50
CA TYR A 106 -0.81 11.21 -4.38
C TYR A 106 0.58 11.66 -4.83
N SER A 107 1.12 11.09 -5.93
CA SER A 107 2.45 11.42 -6.43
C SER A 107 2.57 12.88 -6.92
N ARG A 108 1.47 13.48 -7.36
CA ARG A 108 1.40 14.90 -7.71
C ARG A 108 1.24 15.85 -6.50
N GLY A 109 1.23 15.32 -5.28
CA GLY A 109 1.14 16.13 -4.06
C GLY A 109 -0.25 16.69 -3.75
N LEU A 110 -1.30 16.31 -4.51
CA LEU A 110 -2.67 16.80 -4.27
C LEU A 110 -3.33 16.17 -3.03
N ALA A 111 -2.69 15.21 -2.43
CA ALA A 111 -3.14 14.58 -1.19
C ALA A 111 -1.95 14.14 -0.34
N THR A 112 -2.06 14.28 0.97
CA THR A 112 -1.00 13.92 1.92
C THR A 112 -0.79 12.42 2.09
N THR A 113 -1.78 11.60 1.72
CA THR A 113 -1.71 10.14 1.79
C THR A 113 -2.45 9.50 0.62
N ARG A 114 -2.07 8.27 0.24
CA ARG A 114 -2.80 7.50 -0.79
C ARG A 114 -4.26 7.24 -0.41
N THR A 115 -4.55 7.11 0.88
CA THR A 115 -5.93 6.95 1.37
C THR A 115 -6.76 8.23 1.21
N ALA A 116 -6.16 9.40 1.43
CA ALA A 116 -6.79 10.69 1.17
C ALA A 116 -7.02 10.88 -0.34
N ALA A 117 -6.01 10.62 -1.17
CA ALA A 117 -6.11 10.65 -2.62
C ALA A 117 -7.28 9.79 -3.13
N ARG A 118 -7.40 8.56 -2.62
CA ARG A 118 -8.51 7.67 -2.98
C ARG A 118 -9.88 8.23 -2.61
N LYS A 119 -10.00 8.92 -1.46
CA LYS A 119 -11.24 9.60 -1.08
C LYS A 119 -11.57 10.73 -2.05
N LEU A 120 -10.59 11.56 -2.43
CA LEU A 120 -10.80 12.63 -3.40
C LEU A 120 -11.33 12.10 -4.74
N VAL A 121 -10.72 11.02 -5.24
CA VAL A 121 -11.17 10.38 -6.49
C VAL A 121 -12.57 9.78 -6.34
N SER A 122 -12.84 9.03 -5.27
CA SER A 122 -14.14 8.37 -5.08
C SER A 122 -15.29 9.33 -4.81
N HIS A 123 -15.02 10.49 -4.24
CA HIS A 123 -15.99 11.56 -4.00
C HIS A 123 -16.13 12.54 -5.17
N ARG A 124 -15.60 12.21 -6.36
CA ARG A 124 -15.68 13.03 -7.59
C ARG A 124 -15.12 14.46 -7.41
N ARG A 125 -14.20 14.67 -6.48
CA ARG A 125 -13.59 15.98 -6.24
C ARG A 125 -12.45 16.32 -7.18
N LEU A 126 -12.18 15.45 -8.16
CA LEU A 126 -11.16 15.62 -9.18
C LEU A 126 -11.76 15.42 -10.56
N THR A 127 -11.45 16.34 -11.43
CA THR A 127 -11.78 16.24 -12.86
C THR A 127 -10.54 15.80 -13.63
N VAL A 128 -10.73 14.97 -14.63
CA VAL A 128 -9.70 14.59 -15.61
C VAL A 128 -10.25 14.97 -16.97
N THR A 129 -9.57 15.88 -17.68
CA THR A 129 -10.03 16.42 -18.98
C THR A 129 -11.46 16.98 -18.95
N GLY A 130 -11.82 17.68 -17.87
CA GLY A 130 -13.14 18.27 -17.68
C GLY A 130 -14.23 17.33 -17.17
N ALA A 131 -14.01 16.01 -17.15
CA ALA A 131 -14.97 15.04 -16.65
C ALA A 131 -14.64 14.60 -15.21
N PRO A 132 -15.67 14.44 -14.33
CA PRO A 132 -15.44 13.99 -12.96
C PRO A 132 -14.96 12.54 -12.92
N SER A 133 -13.86 12.31 -12.21
CA SER A 133 -13.28 10.98 -12.06
C SER A 133 -13.86 10.24 -10.85
N GLN A 134 -14.42 9.03 -11.09
CA GLN A 134 -15.09 8.25 -10.04
C GLN A 134 -14.33 7.01 -9.60
N GLN A 135 -13.48 6.45 -10.46
CA GLN A 135 -12.82 5.17 -10.20
C GLN A 135 -11.33 5.37 -9.92
N ALA A 136 -10.84 4.69 -8.89
CA ALA A 136 -9.42 4.71 -8.53
C ALA A 136 -8.57 3.86 -9.46
N ALA A 137 -9.16 2.94 -10.19
CA ALA A 137 -8.51 2.06 -11.16
C ALA A 137 -9.47 1.63 -12.23
#